data_a5d947e8e62055c6069d755f66e61a3d
#
_entry.id   a5d947e8e62055c6069d755f66e61a3d
#
_cell.length_a   1.000
_cell.length_b   1.000
_cell.length_c   1.000
_cell.angle_alpha   90.00
_cell.angle_beta   90.00
_cell.angle_gamma   90.00
#
_symmetry.space_group_name_H-M   'P 1'
#
loop_
_entity.id
_entity.type
_entity.pdbx_description
1 polymer ?
#
loop_
_entity_poly.entity_id
_entity_poly.type
_entity_poly.pdbx_seq_one_letter_code
_entity_poly.pdbx_strand_id
1 'polypeptide(L)'
;MNFMNFINPLFMLTLKYYQDKIEAGCDEAGRGCLAGPVFAAAVILPEDFSNEMLNDSKQLSEKKRDELRTIIEREALAWAVASVDNNEIDKINILNASIEGMHRALAQLSVTPEHILIDGNRFKPYRNIEHHCIVKGDGKYMAIAAASILAKTHRDEYMKKLHEEYPVYDWISNKGYPTKKHREGILLHGVTPYHRQSFTLLDPQLKLDFDH
;
A
#
# COMPACT_ATOMS: atom_id res chain seq x y z
N MET A 1 -18.31 -16.21 36.27
CA MET A 1 -19.05 -15.45 35.25
C MET A 1 -18.11 -15.26 34.06
N ASN A 2 -18.29 -16.08 33.03
CA ASN A 2 -17.50 -15.97 31.79
C ASN A 2 -18.07 -14.84 30.95
N PHE A 3 -17.32 -13.74 30.80
CA PHE A 3 -17.60 -12.77 29.77
C PHE A 3 -17.14 -13.36 28.43
N MET A 4 -18.03 -14.04 27.71
CA MET A 4 -17.87 -14.25 26.28
C MET A 4 -17.96 -12.87 25.62
N ASN A 5 -16.81 -12.38 25.15
CA ASN A 5 -16.79 -11.24 24.24
C ASN A 5 -17.54 -11.67 22.98
N PHE A 6 -18.75 -11.16 22.80
CA PHE A 6 -19.50 -11.26 21.55
C PHE A 6 -18.74 -10.43 20.49
N ILE A 7 -17.86 -11.07 19.75
CA ILE A 7 -17.30 -10.51 18.52
C ILE A 7 -18.50 -10.36 17.56
N ASN A 8 -18.78 -9.14 17.17
CA ASN A 8 -19.88 -8.85 16.26
C ASN A 8 -19.53 -9.44 14.87
N PRO A 9 -20.22 -10.45 14.36
CA PRO A 9 -19.85 -11.12 13.10
C PRO A 9 -19.93 -10.21 11.87
N LEU A 10 -20.45 -8.99 12.01
CA LEU A 10 -20.54 -7.98 10.96
C LEU A 10 -19.19 -7.33 10.55
N PHE A 11 -18.09 -7.62 11.24
CA PHE A 11 -16.78 -6.98 10.98
C PHE A 11 -15.63 -7.96 10.69
N MET A 12 -15.92 -9.25 10.50
CA MET A 12 -14.87 -10.19 10.14
C MET A 12 -14.59 -10.14 8.63
N LEU A 13 -13.29 -9.99 8.27
CA LEU A 13 -12.85 -10.08 6.89
C LEU A 13 -13.09 -11.50 6.37
N THR A 14 -13.52 -11.59 5.11
CA THR A 14 -13.67 -12.87 4.40
C THR A 14 -12.30 -13.39 4.00
N LEU A 15 -12.03 -14.66 4.26
CA LEU A 15 -10.74 -15.26 3.93
C LEU A 15 -10.57 -15.46 2.42
N LYS A 16 -11.58 -16.00 1.74
CA LYS A 16 -11.56 -16.31 0.31
C LYS A 16 -12.81 -15.83 -0.43
N TYR A 17 -12.66 -15.45 -1.69
CA TYR A 17 -13.75 -15.19 -2.63
C TYR A 17 -14.27 -16.51 -3.23
N TYR A 18 -13.36 -17.35 -3.77
CA TYR A 18 -13.63 -18.72 -4.19
C TYR A 18 -13.00 -19.70 -3.21
N GLN A 19 -13.79 -20.67 -2.72
CA GLN A 19 -13.33 -21.61 -1.69
C GLN A 19 -12.31 -22.62 -2.21
N ASP A 20 -12.33 -22.91 -3.50
CA ASP A 20 -11.56 -23.98 -4.18
C ASP A 20 -10.38 -23.46 -5.00
N LYS A 21 -10.09 -22.13 -4.97
CA LYS A 21 -8.98 -21.53 -5.72
C LYS A 21 -7.86 -21.03 -4.82
N ILE A 22 -6.64 -21.07 -5.34
CA ILE A 22 -5.50 -20.35 -4.76
C ILE A 22 -5.64 -18.87 -5.13
N GLU A 23 -5.93 -18.01 -4.15
CA GLU A 23 -6.20 -16.60 -4.39
C GLU A 23 -5.06 -15.71 -3.88
N ALA A 24 -4.65 -14.75 -4.70
CA ALA A 24 -3.78 -13.65 -4.28
C ALA A 24 -4.59 -12.37 -4.07
N GLY A 25 -4.41 -11.73 -2.92
CA GLY A 25 -4.87 -10.36 -2.69
C GLY A 25 -3.79 -9.34 -3.04
N CYS A 26 -4.16 -8.25 -3.69
CA CYS A 26 -3.25 -7.17 -4.10
C CYS A 26 -3.75 -5.81 -3.61
N ASP A 27 -2.82 -4.98 -3.13
CA ASP A 27 -3.06 -3.59 -2.76
C ASP A 27 -1.80 -2.75 -2.96
N GLU A 28 -1.92 -1.42 -2.93
CA GLU A 28 -0.82 -0.48 -3.06
C GLU A 28 -0.79 0.60 -1.97
N ALA A 29 0.39 1.18 -1.76
CA ALA A 29 0.61 2.29 -0.84
C ALA A 29 1.40 3.42 -1.50
N GLY A 30 1.02 4.67 -1.21
CA GLY A 30 1.77 5.83 -1.64
C GLY A 30 1.27 6.52 -2.91
N ARG A 31 0.05 6.27 -3.38
CA ARG A 31 -0.51 6.91 -4.58
C ARG A 31 -0.53 8.44 -4.50
N GLY A 32 -1.03 8.98 -3.41
CA GLY A 32 -1.20 10.43 -3.22
C GLY A 32 0.04 11.17 -2.72
N CYS A 33 1.20 10.53 -2.67
CA CYS A 33 2.42 11.13 -2.18
C CYS A 33 3.10 12.02 -3.22
N LEU A 34 3.70 13.14 -2.79
CA LEU A 34 4.48 14.03 -3.64
C LEU A 34 5.89 13.50 -3.93
N ALA A 35 6.38 12.59 -3.08
CA ALA A 35 7.73 12.03 -3.19
C ALA A 35 7.76 10.53 -2.94
N GLY A 36 8.77 9.88 -3.49
CA GLY A 36 9.04 8.46 -3.35
C GLY A 36 8.19 7.57 -4.25
N PRO A 37 8.52 6.27 -4.28
CA PRO A 37 7.84 5.29 -5.10
C PRO A 37 6.41 4.99 -4.62
N VAL A 38 5.60 4.37 -5.49
CA VAL A 38 4.44 3.58 -5.09
C VAL A 38 4.93 2.16 -4.81
N PHE A 39 4.44 1.57 -3.73
CA PHE A 39 4.67 0.17 -3.37
C PHE A 39 3.39 -0.61 -3.57
N ALA A 40 3.50 -1.79 -4.13
CA ALA A 40 2.39 -2.74 -4.23
C ALA A 40 2.81 -4.08 -3.66
N ALA A 41 1.85 -4.81 -3.11
CA ALA A 41 2.06 -6.14 -2.59
C ALA A 41 1.04 -7.13 -3.16
N ALA A 42 1.45 -8.40 -3.20
CA ALA A 42 0.59 -9.53 -3.48
C ALA A 42 0.78 -10.57 -2.37
N VAL A 43 -0.32 -11.12 -1.84
CA VAL A 43 -0.30 -12.08 -0.72
C VAL A 43 -1.25 -13.23 -1.00
N ILE A 44 -0.78 -14.45 -0.81
CA ILE A 44 -1.58 -15.69 -0.80
C ILE A 44 -1.57 -16.22 0.64
N LEU A 45 -2.73 -16.27 1.26
CA LEU A 45 -2.90 -16.78 2.63
C LEU A 45 -3.26 -18.28 2.64
N PRO A 46 -2.84 -19.04 3.67
CA PRO A 46 -3.30 -20.42 3.85
C PRO A 46 -4.81 -20.48 4.18
N GLU A 47 -5.39 -21.66 3.99
CA GLU A 47 -6.84 -21.86 4.15
C GLU A 47 -7.35 -21.73 5.60
N ASP A 48 -6.48 -21.92 6.55
CA ASP A 48 -6.73 -21.82 7.98
C ASP A 48 -6.24 -20.50 8.61
N PHE A 49 -5.79 -19.55 7.78
CA PHE A 49 -5.30 -18.26 8.27
C PHE A 49 -6.39 -17.49 9.01
N SER A 50 -6.08 -17.09 10.23
CA SER A 50 -6.95 -16.27 11.07
C SER A 50 -6.13 -15.29 11.89
N ASN A 51 -6.48 -14.01 11.82
CA ASN A 51 -5.83 -12.99 12.63
C ASN A 51 -6.79 -11.84 12.95
N GLU A 52 -7.14 -11.67 14.22
CA GLU A 52 -8.09 -10.64 14.66
C GLU A 52 -7.58 -9.21 14.40
N MET A 53 -6.27 -8.97 14.49
CA MET A 53 -5.70 -7.64 14.25
C MET A 53 -5.84 -7.21 12.79
N LEU A 54 -5.92 -8.16 11.84
CA LEU A 54 -6.09 -7.85 10.44
C LEU A 54 -7.45 -7.22 10.14
N ASN A 55 -8.48 -7.59 10.90
CA ASN A 55 -9.83 -7.04 10.77
C ASN A 55 -9.92 -5.54 11.05
N ASP A 56 -8.97 -4.98 11.81
CA ASP A 56 -8.95 -3.58 12.21
C ASP A 56 -7.72 -2.83 11.64
N SER A 57 -7.18 -3.29 10.52
CA SER A 57 -5.92 -2.82 9.94
C SER A 57 -5.84 -1.31 9.71
N LYS A 58 -6.98 -0.67 9.41
CA LYS A 58 -7.06 0.79 9.17
C LYS A 58 -6.86 1.64 10.43
N GLN A 59 -7.14 1.08 11.62
CA GLN A 59 -7.01 1.78 12.91
C GLN A 59 -5.72 1.42 13.65
N LEU A 60 -4.90 0.52 13.08
CA LEU A 60 -3.67 0.07 13.71
C LEU A 60 -2.64 1.21 13.84
N SER A 61 -2.00 1.27 15.01
CA SER A 61 -0.77 2.05 15.17
C SER A 61 0.35 1.50 14.29
N GLU A 62 1.38 2.32 14.03
CA GLU A 62 2.55 1.91 13.24
C GLU A 62 3.18 0.63 13.84
N LYS A 63 3.40 0.59 15.17
CA LYS A 63 3.94 -0.57 15.87
C LYS A 63 3.13 -1.85 15.61
N LYS A 64 1.80 -1.79 15.73
CA LYS A 64 0.94 -2.94 15.48
C LYS A 64 0.95 -3.38 14.01
N ARG A 65 1.10 -2.45 13.06
CA ARG A 65 1.28 -2.81 11.65
C ARG A 65 2.60 -3.54 11.40
N ASP A 66 3.68 -3.12 12.05
CA ASP A 66 4.98 -3.79 11.95
C ASP A 66 4.96 -5.20 12.56
N GLU A 67 4.25 -5.38 13.69
CA GLU A 67 3.99 -6.70 14.27
C GLU A 67 3.20 -7.59 13.30
N LEU A 68 2.14 -7.05 12.72
CA LEU A 68 1.29 -7.77 11.76
C LEU A 68 2.03 -8.11 10.46
N ARG A 69 2.91 -7.21 9.97
CA ARG A 69 3.81 -7.49 8.86
C ARG A 69 4.62 -8.77 9.11
N THR A 70 5.26 -8.86 10.28
CA THR A 70 6.07 -10.03 10.63
C THR A 70 5.25 -11.32 10.65
N ILE A 71 3.99 -11.26 11.10
CA ILE A 71 3.08 -12.41 11.09
C ILE A 71 2.74 -12.80 9.66
N ILE A 72 2.34 -11.84 8.81
CA ILE A 72 1.98 -12.09 7.41
C ILE A 72 3.17 -12.68 6.64
N GLU A 73 4.36 -12.10 6.77
CA GLU A 73 5.58 -12.57 6.09
C GLU A 73 5.97 -14.00 6.49
N ARG A 74 5.66 -14.40 7.72
CA ARG A 74 5.93 -15.76 8.23
C ARG A 74 4.87 -16.78 7.84
N GLU A 75 3.59 -16.39 7.85
CA GLU A 75 2.45 -17.32 7.77
C GLU A 75 1.80 -17.39 6.38
N ALA A 76 2.03 -16.41 5.51
CA ALA A 76 1.53 -16.46 4.14
C ALA A 76 2.16 -17.63 3.35
N LEU A 77 1.37 -18.29 2.51
CA LEU A 77 1.87 -19.30 1.56
C LEU A 77 2.84 -18.70 0.56
N ALA A 78 2.57 -17.49 0.11
CA ALA A 78 3.46 -16.69 -0.71
C ALA A 78 3.12 -15.20 -0.53
N TRP A 79 4.14 -14.38 -0.58
CA TRP A 79 3.98 -12.93 -0.61
C TRP A 79 5.13 -12.28 -1.38
N ALA A 80 4.86 -11.12 -1.93
CA ALA A 80 5.88 -10.29 -2.56
C ALA A 80 5.50 -8.82 -2.48
N VAL A 81 6.52 -7.97 -2.45
CA VAL A 81 6.38 -6.52 -2.49
C VAL A 81 7.25 -5.98 -3.63
N ALA A 82 6.67 -5.11 -4.45
CA ALA A 82 7.37 -4.44 -5.53
C ALA A 82 7.15 -2.93 -5.46
N SER A 83 8.06 -2.19 -6.04
CA SER A 83 7.95 -0.73 -6.15
C SER A 83 8.06 -0.25 -7.59
N VAL A 84 7.44 0.89 -7.84
CA VAL A 84 7.60 1.67 -9.08
C VAL A 84 8.07 3.05 -8.66
N ASP A 85 9.22 3.48 -9.16
CA ASP A 85 9.85 4.73 -8.75
C ASP A 85 9.12 5.98 -9.29
N ASN A 86 9.50 7.13 -8.77
CA ASN A 86 8.87 8.39 -9.13
C ASN A 86 9.11 8.78 -10.61
N ASN A 87 10.25 8.43 -11.19
CA ASN A 87 10.53 8.73 -12.60
C ASN A 87 9.65 7.89 -13.54
N GLU A 88 9.39 6.65 -13.16
CA GLU A 88 8.47 5.79 -13.89
C GLU A 88 7.00 6.25 -13.68
N ILE A 89 6.64 6.64 -12.44
CA ILE A 89 5.32 7.25 -12.16
C ILE A 89 5.07 8.46 -13.05
N ASP A 90 6.06 9.35 -13.20
CA ASP A 90 5.93 10.55 -14.02
C ASP A 90 5.75 10.23 -15.52
N LYS A 91 6.29 9.09 -15.99
CA LYS A 91 6.15 8.63 -17.38
C LYS A 91 4.80 7.96 -17.66
N ILE A 92 4.34 7.08 -16.76
CA ILE A 92 3.17 6.22 -17.05
C ILE A 92 1.92 6.63 -16.28
N ASN A 93 1.99 7.62 -15.43
CA ASN A 93 1.06 8.10 -14.40
C ASN A 93 0.84 7.12 -13.24
N ILE A 94 0.29 7.64 -12.14
CA ILE A 94 0.15 6.90 -10.88
C ILE A 94 -0.81 5.70 -10.96
N LEU A 95 -1.86 5.77 -11.79
CA LEU A 95 -2.77 4.64 -11.95
C LEU A 95 -2.07 3.45 -12.62
N ASN A 96 -1.38 3.71 -13.73
CA ASN A 96 -0.62 2.67 -14.42
C ASN A 96 0.55 2.15 -13.57
N ALA A 97 1.21 3.03 -12.81
CA ALA A 97 2.29 2.66 -11.90
C ALA A 97 1.80 1.74 -10.75
N SER A 98 0.61 2.00 -10.19
CA SER A 98 0.01 1.11 -9.19
C SER A 98 -0.26 -0.29 -9.77
N ILE A 99 -0.84 -0.37 -10.97
CA ILE A 99 -1.12 -1.64 -11.66
C ILE A 99 0.19 -2.36 -11.99
N GLU A 100 1.19 -1.65 -12.50
CA GLU A 100 2.52 -2.19 -12.81
C GLU A 100 3.19 -2.75 -11.54
N GLY A 101 3.11 -2.03 -10.42
CA GLY A 101 3.60 -2.50 -9.13
C GLY A 101 2.93 -3.81 -8.69
N MET A 102 1.61 -3.91 -8.83
CA MET A 102 0.88 -5.16 -8.55
C MET A 102 1.30 -6.30 -9.48
N HIS A 103 1.49 -6.04 -10.79
CA HIS A 103 1.99 -7.04 -11.74
C HIS A 103 3.39 -7.52 -11.36
N ARG A 104 4.30 -6.61 -10.95
CA ARG A 104 5.64 -6.97 -10.47
C ARG A 104 5.60 -7.80 -9.20
N ALA A 105 4.71 -7.47 -8.25
CA ALA A 105 4.52 -8.26 -7.05
C ALA A 105 3.98 -9.66 -7.37
N LEU A 106 2.94 -9.76 -8.20
CA LEU A 106 2.41 -11.05 -8.67
C LEU A 106 3.45 -11.91 -9.38
N ALA A 107 4.35 -11.29 -10.17
CA ALA A 107 5.41 -11.99 -10.89
C ALA A 107 6.49 -12.58 -9.96
N GLN A 108 6.63 -12.06 -8.74
CA GLN A 108 7.61 -12.50 -7.75
C GLN A 108 7.06 -13.55 -6.77
N LEU A 109 5.76 -13.84 -6.81
CA LEU A 109 5.19 -14.88 -5.96
C LEU A 109 5.79 -16.26 -6.28
N SER A 110 6.17 -17.00 -5.23
CA SER A 110 6.66 -18.39 -5.32
C SER A 110 5.56 -19.39 -5.67
N VAL A 111 4.30 -19.01 -5.47
CA VAL A 111 3.09 -19.78 -5.81
C VAL A 111 2.30 -19.01 -6.84
N THR A 112 1.92 -19.64 -7.95
CA THR A 112 1.07 -19.01 -8.97
C THR A 112 -0.39 -19.01 -8.51
N PRO A 113 -1.05 -17.84 -8.39
CA PRO A 113 -2.46 -17.81 -8.06
C PRO A 113 -3.33 -18.26 -9.23
N GLU A 114 -4.50 -18.82 -8.92
CA GLU A 114 -5.55 -19.18 -9.88
C GLU A 114 -6.60 -18.07 -10.00
N HIS A 115 -6.62 -17.16 -9.02
CA HIS A 115 -7.51 -16.01 -8.96
C HIS A 115 -6.83 -14.84 -8.25
N ILE A 116 -7.16 -13.60 -8.65
CA ILE A 116 -6.56 -12.38 -8.09
C ILE A 116 -7.65 -11.43 -7.58
N LEU A 117 -7.54 -11.01 -6.34
CA LEU A 117 -8.37 -9.98 -5.72
C LEU A 117 -7.59 -8.67 -5.65
N ILE A 118 -8.17 -7.59 -6.18
CA ILE A 118 -7.51 -6.29 -6.28
C ILE A 118 -8.26 -5.27 -5.42
N ASP A 119 -7.57 -4.53 -4.56
CA ASP A 119 -8.19 -3.34 -3.97
C ASP A 119 -8.46 -2.28 -5.04
N GLY A 120 -9.66 -1.69 -5.00
CA GLY A 120 -10.04 -0.64 -5.95
C GLY A 120 -11.00 -1.09 -7.04
N ASN A 121 -11.03 -0.34 -8.15
CA ASN A 121 -11.99 -0.51 -9.24
C ASN A 121 -11.36 -0.58 -10.63
N ARG A 122 -10.02 -0.62 -10.72
CA ARG A 122 -9.30 -0.66 -11.99
C ARG A 122 -8.07 -1.54 -11.90
N PHE A 123 -7.97 -2.48 -12.83
CA PHE A 123 -6.82 -3.35 -13.02
C PHE A 123 -6.67 -3.67 -14.51
N LYS A 124 -5.50 -4.06 -14.94
CA LYS A 124 -5.24 -4.62 -16.27
C LYS A 124 -5.03 -6.12 -16.11
N PRO A 125 -5.58 -6.96 -17.03
CA PRO A 125 -5.39 -8.41 -16.94
C PRO A 125 -3.91 -8.79 -16.75
N TYR A 126 -3.67 -9.69 -15.81
CA TYR A 126 -2.37 -10.26 -15.56
C TYR A 126 -2.33 -11.69 -16.08
N ARG A 127 -1.56 -11.92 -17.15
CA ARG A 127 -1.56 -13.21 -17.86
C ARG A 127 -3.01 -13.61 -18.20
N ASN A 128 -3.35 -14.90 -18.06
CA ASN A 128 -4.72 -15.41 -18.28
C ASN A 128 -5.40 -15.76 -16.95
N ILE A 129 -5.07 -15.05 -15.87
CA ILE A 129 -5.63 -15.30 -14.54
C ILE A 129 -6.86 -14.41 -14.35
N GLU A 130 -7.97 -15.02 -13.94
CA GLU A 130 -9.20 -14.31 -13.59
C GLU A 130 -8.95 -13.37 -12.42
N HIS A 131 -9.54 -12.16 -12.44
CA HIS A 131 -9.41 -11.21 -11.34
C HIS A 131 -10.71 -10.49 -11.03
N HIS A 132 -10.86 -10.04 -9.78
CA HIS A 132 -11.94 -9.18 -9.34
C HIS A 132 -11.41 -7.93 -8.65
N CYS A 133 -11.87 -6.77 -9.11
CA CYS A 133 -11.62 -5.49 -8.45
C CYS A 133 -12.67 -5.26 -7.38
N ILE A 134 -12.24 -4.99 -6.15
CA ILE A 134 -13.12 -4.87 -4.98
C ILE A 134 -12.87 -3.54 -4.31
N VAL A 135 -13.82 -2.62 -4.44
CA VAL A 135 -13.74 -1.30 -3.79
C VAL A 135 -13.73 -1.46 -2.27
N LYS A 136 -12.70 -0.91 -1.63
CA LYS A 136 -12.41 -1.08 -0.19
C LYS A 136 -12.24 -2.56 0.18
N GLY A 137 -11.51 -3.28 -0.66
CA GLY A 137 -11.27 -4.70 -0.52
C GLY A 137 -10.46 -5.05 0.73
N ASP A 138 -9.57 -4.15 1.14
CA ASP A 138 -8.79 -4.21 2.38
C ASP A 138 -9.64 -4.27 3.66
N GLY A 139 -10.89 -3.81 3.59
CA GLY A 139 -11.89 -3.96 4.65
C GLY A 139 -12.86 -5.13 4.43
N LYS A 140 -12.63 -6.01 3.45
CA LYS A 140 -13.53 -7.11 3.09
C LYS A 140 -12.84 -8.46 3.00
N TYR A 141 -11.60 -8.51 2.49
CA TYR A 141 -10.87 -9.75 2.24
C TYR A 141 -9.51 -9.74 2.92
N MET A 142 -9.20 -10.82 3.65
CA MET A 142 -7.96 -10.92 4.43
C MET A 142 -6.71 -10.83 3.56
N ALA A 143 -6.71 -11.44 2.36
CA ALA A 143 -5.56 -11.40 1.46
C ALA A 143 -5.27 -9.97 0.96
N ILE A 144 -6.29 -9.16 0.67
CA ILE A 144 -6.13 -7.74 0.30
C ILE A 144 -5.64 -6.93 1.51
N ALA A 145 -6.23 -7.14 2.69
CA ALA A 145 -5.80 -6.46 3.92
C ALA A 145 -4.33 -6.77 4.26
N ALA A 146 -3.90 -8.02 4.10
CA ALA A 146 -2.51 -8.43 4.27
C ALA A 146 -1.59 -7.73 3.26
N ALA A 147 -1.99 -7.66 1.99
CA ALA A 147 -1.25 -6.92 0.96
C ALA A 147 -1.14 -5.42 1.30
N SER A 148 -2.23 -4.81 1.78
CA SER A 148 -2.24 -3.41 2.26
C SER A 148 -1.19 -3.16 3.35
N ILE A 149 -1.13 -4.04 4.36
CA ILE A 149 -0.13 -3.96 5.44
C ILE A 149 1.28 -4.07 4.89
N LEU A 150 1.57 -5.04 4.01
CA LEU A 150 2.90 -5.20 3.43
C LEU A 150 3.30 -4.01 2.58
N ALA A 151 2.45 -3.57 1.66
CA ALA A 151 2.73 -2.41 0.82
C ALA A 151 3.00 -1.14 1.66
N LYS A 152 2.18 -0.91 2.70
CA LYS A 152 2.29 0.26 3.59
C LYS A 152 3.57 0.21 4.44
N THR A 153 3.86 -0.90 5.10
CA THR A 153 4.99 -0.99 6.03
C THR A 153 6.34 -0.96 5.29
N HIS A 154 6.46 -1.66 4.17
CA HIS A 154 7.66 -1.61 3.33
C HIS A 154 7.91 -0.21 2.76
N ARG A 155 6.83 0.47 2.33
CA ARG A 155 6.95 1.85 1.86
C ARG A 155 7.36 2.80 2.98
N ASP A 156 6.77 2.68 4.16
CA ASP A 156 7.08 3.54 5.31
C ASP A 156 8.55 3.38 5.73
N GLU A 157 9.07 2.16 5.71
CA GLU A 157 10.50 1.87 5.96
C GLU A 157 11.39 2.54 4.91
N TYR A 158 11.02 2.47 3.62
CA TYR A 158 11.75 3.14 2.54
C TYR A 158 11.78 4.66 2.75
N MET A 159 10.64 5.28 3.10
CA MET A 159 10.55 6.72 3.32
C MET A 159 11.30 7.19 4.58
N LYS A 160 11.45 6.33 5.60
CA LYS A 160 12.30 6.60 6.76
C LYS A 160 13.78 6.67 6.34
N LYS A 161 14.26 5.74 5.50
CA LYS A 161 15.63 5.77 4.97
C LYS A 161 15.88 7.02 4.13
N LEU A 162 14.95 7.41 3.27
CA LEU A 162 15.07 8.66 2.50
C LEU A 162 15.08 9.91 3.39
N HIS A 163 14.38 9.89 4.52
CA HIS A 163 14.41 11.02 5.46
C HIS A 163 15.80 11.25 6.06
N GLU A 164 16.61 10.22 6.24
CA GLU A 164 17.99 10.35 6.75
C GLU A 164 18.85 11.18 5.80
N GLU A 165 18.61 11.06 4.48
CA GLU A 165 19.32 11.85 3.46
C GLU A 165 18.71 13.25 3.27
N TYR A 166 17.39 13.38 3.44
CA TYR A 166 16.63 14.61 3.15
C TYR A 166 15.70 14.99 4.33
N PRO A 167 16.24 15.35 5.51
CA PRO A 167 15.42 15.55 6.71
C PRO A 167 14.49 16.76 6.64
N VAL A 168 14.77 17.72 5.77
CA VAL A 168 14.03 18.99 5.67
C VAL A 168 12.58 18.81 5.17
N TYR A 169 12.24 17.69 4.53
CA TYR A 169 10.90 17.41 4.04
C TYR A 169 10.00 16.64 5.03
N ASP A 170 10.53 16.29 6.20
CA ASP A 170 9.81 15.57 7.27
C ASP A 170 9.19 14.21 6.81
N TRP A 171 9.87 13.51 5.91
CA TRP A 171 9.38 12.24 5.38
C TRP A 171 9.27 11.13 6.42
N ILE A 172 9.96 11.27 7.55
CA ILE A 172 9.80 10.36 8.69
C ILE A 172 8.37 10.39 9.27
N SER A 173 7.72 11.56 9.25
CA SER A 173 6.34 11.71 9.76
C SER A 173 5.34 11.57 8.62
N ASN A 174 5.50 12.37 7.56
CA ASN A 174 4.52 12.49 6.50
C ASN A 174 4.61 11.41 5.40
N LYS A 175 5.67 10.59 5.40
CA LYS A 175 5.89 9.51 4.42
C LYS A 175 5.76 9.96 2.94
N GLY A 176 6.06 11.23 2.67
CA GLY A 176 5.96 11.84 1.35
C GLY A 176 4.57 12.38 0.98
N TYR A 177 3.58 12.31 1.86
CA TYR A 177 2.25 12.90 1.63
C TYR A 177 2.30 14.44 1.61
N PRO A 178 1.32 15.12 0.94
CA PRO A 178 1.29 16.57 0.71
C PRO A 178 0.89 17.36 1.96
N THR A 179 1.59 17.15 3.09
CA THR A 179 1.39 17.93 4.31
C THR A 179 1.94 19.35 4.14
N LYS A 180 1.47 20.28 4.98
CA LYS A 180 1.97 21.65 5.02
C LYS A 180 3.50 21.66 5.15
N LYS A 181 4.06 20.90 6.10
CA LYS A 181 5.50 20.81 6.36
C LYS A 181 6.29 20.28 5.16
N HIS A 182 5.74 19.29 4.42
CA HIS A 182 6.37 18.79 3.19
C HIS A 182 6.43 19.88 2.12
N ARG A 183 5.31 20.62 1.90
CA ARG A 183 5.26 21.71 0.92
C ARG A 183 6.13 22.89 1.32
N GLU A 184 6.22 23.24 2.61
CA GLU A 184 7.16 24.24 3.13
C GLU A 184 8.60 23.82 2.87
N GLY A 185 8.96 22.54 3.09
CA GLY A 185 10.26 22.00 2.76
C GLY A 185 10.59 22.16 1.26
N ILE A 186 9.64 21.87 0.37
CA ILE A 186 9.81 22.06 -1.08
C ILE A 186 10.01 23.54 -1.42
N LEU A 187 9.24 24.44 -0.79
CA LEU A 187 9.32 25.88 -1.04
C LEU A 187 10.69 26.43 -0.64
N LEU A 188 11.22 26.01 0.51
CA LEU A 188 12.46 26.54 1.09
C LEU A 188 13.73 25.88 0.50
N HIS A 189 13.69 24.61 0.17
CA HIS A 189 14.84 23.81 -0.22
C HIS A 189 14.79 23.27 -1.65
N GLY A 190 13.69 23.55 -2.39
CA GLY A 190 13.48 23.02 -3.72
C GLY A 190 13.03 21.56 -3.73
N VAL A 191 13.13 20.92 -4.88
CA VAL A 191 12.77 19.51 -5.08
C VAL A 191 14.02 18.62 -5.06
N THR A 192 13.85 17.36 -4.69
CA THR A 192 14.89 16.31 -4.80
C THR A 192 14.61 15.42 -6.01
N PRO A 193 15.55 14.53 -6.40
CA PRO A 193 15.31 13.52 -7.43
C PRO A 193 14.18 12.55 -7.11
N TYR A 194 13.69 12.52 -5.87
CA TYR A 194 12.59 11.64 -5.43
C TYR A 194 11.20 12.26 -5.52
N HIS A 195 11.09 13.57 -5.80
CA HIS A 195 9.79 14.23 -6.00
C HIS A 195 9.19 13.86 -7.35
N ARG A 196 7.86 13.69 -7.37
CA ARG A 196 7.08 13.36 -8.58
C ARG A 196 6.76 14.65 -9.33
N GLN A 197 7.48 14.89 -10.42
CA GLN A 197 7.37 16.14 -11.19
C GLN A 197 6.01 16.32 -11.88
N SER A 198 5.30 15.24 -12.17
CA SER A 198 3.95 15.27 -12.74
C SER A 198 2.85 15.62 -11.72
N PHE A 199 3.19 15.74 -10.43
CA PHE A 199 2.24 16.08 -9.37
C PHE A 199 2.27 17.57 -9.04
N THR A 200 1.15 18.12 -8.51
CA THR A 200 1.10 19.50 -8.01
C THR A 200 1.86 19.60 -6.68
N LEU A 201 3.15 19.92 -6.78
CA LEU A 201 4.06 19.96 -5.64
C LEU A 201 3.77 21.12 -4.69
N LEU A 202 3.50 22.33 -5.24
CA LEU A 202 3.16 23.53 -4.48
C LEU A 202 1.74 23.96 -4.81
N ASP A 203 1.02 24.43 -3.78
CA ASP A 203 -0.27 25.06 -3.97
C ASP A 203 -0.08 26.40 -4.72
N PRO A 204 -0.82 26.67 -5.81
CA PRO A 204 -0.76 27.93 -6.52
C PRO A 204 -0.97 29.17 -5.61
N GLN A 205 -1.77 29.04 -4.55
CA GLN A 205 -1.98 30.09 -3.57
C GLN A 205 -0.74 30.43 -2.73
N LEU A 206 0.10 29.43 -2.43
CA LEU A 206 1.34 29.67 -1.66
C LEU A 206 2.39 30.46 -2.47
N LYS A 207 2.28 30.52 -3.80
CA LYS A 207 3.17 31.35 -4.64
C LYS A 207 2.85 32.86 -4.61
N LEU A 208 1.62 33.22 -4.24
CA LEU A 208 1.17 34.62 -4.25
C LEU A 208 1.54 35.40 -2.98
N ASP A 209 1.84 34.70 -1.88
CA ASP A 209 2.15 35.34 -0.58
C ASP A 209 3.62 35.74 -0.42
N PHE A 210 4.50 35.48 -1.40
CA PHE A 210 5.94 35.80 -1.33
C PHE A 210 6.40 36.89 -2.31
N ASP A 211 5.50 37.42 -3.12
CA ASP A 211 5.79 38.52 -4.07
C ASP A 211 5.42 39.94 -3.48
N HIS A 212 5.47 40.08 -2.13
CA HIS A 212 5.28 41.37 -1.47
C HIS A 212 6.42 41.71 -0.55
#